data_f8a0b5cee58a2ffe76a5746ac31a86c6
#
_entry.id   f8a0b5cee58a2ffe76a5746ac31a86c6
#
_cell.length_a   1.000
_cell.length_b   1.000
_cell.length_c   1.000
_cell.angle_alpha   90.00
_cell.angle_beta   90.00
_cell.angle_gamma   90.00
#
_symmetry.space_group_name_H-M   'P 1'
#
loop_
_entity.id
_entity.type
_entity.pdbx_description
1 polymer ?
#
loop_
_entity_poly.entity_id
_entity_poly.type
_entity_poly.pdbx_seq_one_letter_code
_entity_poly.pdbx_strand_id
1 'polypeptide(L)'
;MRRGVPLAMSLWLSSVAADSRGQEPPKPPPPTEEQVEEAPQPVEPEEEAMGPAEGAPTVSLAEAVRIALERNYGMLGAADALLASRYRESAAKAQFYPRITPRYQRSAESDVIGLDLSQKLPWSGATVTAGGTLTGTPENENPFPRSANLRFVVTQPLLRGFGPTATSYELQNSRRGRIAQERNLELSRQRLAVQVTSAFFGVIAQRQLVSVSRQSLKRSESLRKASEARLKIGLASKLDVFRTEIQASQTEDALVRSEAALEAALEQFRFLLALPPGHPLEPEAVRLGDHLPGEDAPVEVLVQRAFESRLELRETRDQLDDAKRSAALARQNLLPQLDLGVGVTRIGFGPTYTDAYKLADTRVSVFVTSSYPLERSSERAASAVAALEVDARERAVKQREMEIESEVRAALREMERIRKSVELQRQGVEIAAQQRRLAVLRYQRGLASNFDVVDAESSLVLARSSLVSLLTSYNVARLELKRVVGSLDVDKEFAEGPPEAAPGAAP
;
A
#
# COMPACT_ATOMS: atom_id res chain seq x y z
N MET A 1 20.94 -4.63 59.39
CA MET A 1 21.29 -3.63 60.43
C MET A 1 20.31 -2.51 60.29
N ARG A 2 19.36 -2.48 61.15
CA ARG A 2 19.13 -1.64 62.34
C ARG A 2 19.00 -0.18 61.91
N ARG A 3 17.94 0.50 62.11
CA ARG A 3 16.98 0.88 63.17
C ARG A 3 16.67 2.35 62.89
N GLY A 4 15.59 2.99 63.09
CA GLY A 4 14.47 2.83 63.98
C GLY A 4 13.79 4.19 64.10
N VAL A 5 12.57 4.18 64.21
CA VAL A 5 11.50 5.01 64.76
C VAL A 5 11.89 5.59 66.14
N PRO A 6 11.18 6.56 66.82
CA PRO A 6 9.83 7.08 66.67
C PRO A 6 9.52 8.51 67.25
N LEU A 7 8.23 8.93 67.11
CA LEU A 7 7.32 9.55 68.14
C LEU A 7 7.76 10.86 68.84
N ALA A 8 6.96 11.85 69.11
CA ALA A 8 5.65 11.96 69.72
C ALA A 8 5.25 13.45 69.81
N MET A 9 4.00 13.78 69.62
CA MET A 9 2.99 14.09 70.68
C MET A 9 3.25 15.36 71.50
N SER A 10 2.29 16.32 71.45
CA SER A 10 1.40 16.67 72.58
C SER A 10 0.62 17.93 72.32
N LEU A 11 -0.70 17.73 72.47
CA LEU A 11 -1.74 18.65 72.87
C LEU A 11 -1.31 19.80 73.83
N TRP A 12 -1.93 20.98 73.69
CA TRP A 12 -2.59 21.66 74.82
C TRP A 12 -3.76 22.53 74.37
N LEU A 13 -4.88 22.33 75.05
CA LEU A 13 -6.11 23.13 75.07
C LEU A 13 -5.88 24.40 75.99
N SER A 14 -6.50 25.49 75.66
CA SER A 14 -7.42 26.13 76.65
C SER A 14 -8.08 27.38 76.09
N SER A 15 -9.38 27.36 76.29
CA SER A 15 -10.45 28.32 76.22
C SER A 15 -10.18 29.68 76.81
N VAL A 16 -10.67 30.77 76.18
CA VAL A 16 -11.30 31.89 76.86
C VAL A 16 -12.44 32.40 75.96
N ALA A 17 -13.66 32.37 76.53
CA ALA A 17 -14.83 33.05 76.03
C ALA A 17 -14.81 34.55 76.46
N ALA A 18 -15.15 35.43 75.52
CA ALA A 18 -15.66 36.76 75.86
C ALA A 18 -16.71 37.19 74.80
N ASP A 19 -17.88 37.36 75.29
CA ASP A 19 -19.08 37.89 74.73
C ASP A 19 -18.91 39.35 74.30
N SER A 20 -19.26 39.69 73.02
CA SER A 20 -19.57 41.09 72.65
C SER A 20 -20.58 41.11 71.54
N ARG A 21 -21.86 41.38 71.89
CA ARG A 21 -22.92 41.75 71.02
C ARG A 21 -22.56 43.00 70.23
N GLY A 22 -22.48 42.88 68.89
CA GLY A 22 -22.34 44.00 67.97
C GLY A 22 -23.29 43.82 66.78
N GLN A 23 -24.14 44.76 66.58
CA GLN A 23 -25.28 44.90 65.68
C GLN A 23 -24.95 44.46 64.20
N GLU A 24 -25.82 43.67 63.64
CA GLU A 24 -25.91 43.41 62.17
C GLU A 24 -26.18 44.74 61.43
N PRO A 25 -25.45 45.02 60.33
CA PRO A 25 -25.85 46.08 59.41
C PRO A 25 -27.10 45.67 58.58
N PRO A 26 -27.95 46.62 58.19
CA PRO A 26 -29.18 46.33 57.50
C PRO A 26 -28.93 45.72 56.13
N LYS A 27 -29.69 44.66 55.80
CA LYS A 27 -29.78 44.04 54.48
C LYS A 27 -30.13 45.07 53.41
N PRO A 28 -29.38 45.12 52.27
CA PRO A 28 -29.79 45.92 51.14
C PRO A 28 -31.14 45.38 50.57
N PRO A 29 -31.98 46.25 50.02
CA PRO A 29 -33.27 45.86 49.42
C PRO A 29 -33.04 44.93 48.20
N PRO A 30 -34.01 44.06 47.88
CA PRO A 30 -33.90 43.20 46.70
C PRO A 30 -33.89 44.08 45.43
N PRO A 31 -33.10 43.72 44.42
CA PRO A 31 -33.10 44.46 43.15
C PRO A 31 -34.45 44.30 42.49
N THR A 32 -35.05 45.41 42.10
CA THR A 32 -36.24 45.55 41.32
C THR A 32 -36.02 44.79 40.01
N GLU A 33 -37.00 44.01 39.56
CA GLU A 33 -37.08 43.37 38.24
C GLU A 33 -37.19 44.42 37.15
N GLU A 34 -36.10 45.12 36.85
CA GLU A 34 -35.97 45.94 35.66
C GLU A 34 -35.11 45.15 34.65
N GLN A 35 -35.83 44.59 33.66
CA GLN A 35 -35.34 44.30 32.32
C GLN A 35 -33.85 43.98 32.22
N VAL A 36 -33.51 42.69 32.53
CA VAL A 36 -32.28 42.11 31.96
C VAL A 36 -32.55 42.04 30.44
N GLU A 37 -32.21 43.12 29.73
CA GLU A 37 -32.04 43.08 28.30
C GLU A 37 -31.12 41.90 27.99
N GLU A 38 -31.71 40.85 27.41
CA GLU A 38 -31.05 39.61 27.04
C GLU A 38 -29.89 40.01 26.12
N ALA A 39 -28.69 40.06 26.68
CA ALA A 39 -27.47 40.36 25.91
C ALA A 39 -27.49 39.44 24.70
N PRO A 40 -27.34 39.94 23.48
CA PRO A 40 -27.42 39.11 22.28
C PRO A 40 -26.47 37.92 22.47
N GLN A 41 -27.03 36.72 22.47
CA GLN A 41 -26.26 35.49 22.52
C GLN A 41 -25.22 35.62 21.41
N PRO A 42 -23.93 35.45 21.70
CA PRO A 42 -22.95 35.44 20.64
C PRO A 42 -23.34 34.26 19.74
N VAL A 43 -23.89 34.57 18.58
CA VAL A 43 -24.10 33.61 17.49
C VAL A 43 -22.72 33.02 17.26
N GLU A 44 -22.50 31.79 17.74
CA GLU A 44 -21.33 31.05 17.33
C GLU A 44 -21.45 30.95 15.81
N PRO A 45 -20.50 31.48 15.03
CA PRO A 45 -20.55 31.23 13.62
C PRO A 45 -20.52 29.72 13.46
N GLU A 46 -21.59 29.17 12.86
CA GLU A 46 -21.62 27.78 12.42
C GLU A 46 -20.26 27.50 11.80
N GLU A 47 -19.67 26.36 12.14
CA GLU A 47 -18.41 25.93 11.54
C GLU A 47 -18.64 25.77 10.03
N GLU A 48 -18.52 26.86 9.29
CA GLU A 48 -18.46 26.80 7.84
C GLU A 48 -17.20 25.98 7.51
N ALA A 49 -17.42 24.70 7.23
CA ALA A 49 -16.39 23.86 6.67
C ALA A 49 -15.92 24.56 5.39
N MET A 50 -14.68 25.00 5.37
CA MET A 50 -14.09 25.67 4.23
C MET A 50 -14.20 24.71 3.03
N GLY A 51 -15.09 25.05 2.10
CA GLY A 51 -15.30 24.31 0.86
C GLY A 51 -14.08 24.38 -0.06
N PRO A 52 -14.10 23.66 -1.18
CA PRO A 52 -13.12 23.83 -2.25
C PRO A 52 -13.09 25.28 -2.72
N ALA A 53 -12.01 25.70 -3.37
CA ALA A 53 -11.90 27.05 -3.92
C ALA A 53 -13.08 27.33 -4.85
N GLU A 54 -13.64 28.54 -4.81
CA GLU A 54 -14.78 28.92 -5.64
C GLU A 54 -14.47 28.68 -7.13
N GLY A 55 -15.24 27.79 -7.77
CA GLY A 55 -15.08 27.43 -9.18
C GLY A 55 -14.05 26.33 -9.48
N ALA A 56 -13.38 25.77 -8.50
CA ALA A 56 -12.50 24.60 -8.72
C ALA A 56 -13.34 23.34 -9.02
N PRO A 57 -13.00 22.56 -10.05
CA PRO A 57 -13.63 21.26 -10.28
C PRO A 57 -13.37 20.34 -9.09
N THR A 58 -14.43 19.77 -8.53
CA THR A 58 -14.35 18.88 -7.38
C THR A 58 -14.42 17.42 -7.82
N VAL A 59 -13.77 16.54 -7.07
CA VAL A 59 -13.76 15.11 -7.31
C VAL A 59 -14.18 14.37 -6.04
N SER A 60 -15.05 13.37 -6.20
CA SER A 60 -15.42 12.46 -5.12
C SER A 60 -14.30 11.46 -4.82
N LEU A 61 -14.32 10.84 -3.64
CA LEU A 61 -13.31 9.82 -3.28
C LEU A 61 -13.30 8.64 -4.27
N ALA A 62 -14.48 8.16 -4.67
CA ALA A 62 -14.60 7.06 -5.61
C ALA A 62 -14.00 7.41 -6.98
N GLU A 63 -14.29 8.59 -7.48
CA GLU A 63 -13.75 9.07 -8.75
C GLU A 63 -12.24 9.33 -8.67
N ALA A 64 -11.74 9.88 -7.57
CA ALA A 64 -10.30 10.07 -7.34
C ALA A 64 -9.54 8.75 -7.37
N VAL A 65 -10.05 7.71 -6.69
CA VAL A 65 -9.47 6.36 -6.73
C VAL A 65 -9.50 5.80 -8.14
N ARG A 66 -10.59 5.95 -8.89
CA ARG A 66 -10.69 5.49 -10.28
C ARG A 66 -9.66 6.18 -11.18
N ILE A 67 -9.55 7.50 -11.11
CA ILE A 67 -8.55 8.27 -11.88
C ILE A 67 -7.12 7.80 -11.56
N ALA A 68 -6.83 7.60 -10.27
CA ALA A 68 -5.52 7.13 -9.85
C ALA A 68 -5.23 5.72 -10.37
N LEU A 69 -6.18 4.79 -10.32
CA LEU A 69 -6.01 3.43 -10.83
C LEU A 69 -5.76 3.41 -12.35
N GLU A 70 -6.33 4.34 -13.10
CA GLU A 70 -6.17 4.44 -14.55
C GLU A 70 -4.86 5.14 -14.97
N ARG A 71 -4.41 6.15 -14.22
CA ARG A 71 -3.35 7.07 -14.65
C ARG A 71 -2.06 7.01 -13.85
N ASN A 72 -2.09 6.50 -12.64
CA ASN A 72 -0.91 6.48 -11.77
C ASN A 72 0.24 5.70 -12.41
N TYR A 73 1.43 6.29 -12.48
CA TYR A 73 2.60 5.67 -13.12
C TYR A 73 3.02 4.35 -12.46
N GLY A 74 2.83 4.22 -11.14
CA GLY A 74 3.08 2.96 -10.44
C GLY A 74 2.12 1.85 -10.88
N MET A 75 0.85 2.18 -11.15
CA MET A 75 -0.14 1.24 -11.68
C MET A 75 0.15 0.84 -13.11
N LEU A 76 0.51 1.79 -13.97
CA LEU A 76 0.93 1.51 -15.34
C LEU A 76 2.15 0.59 -15.35
N GLY A 77 3.16 0.86 -14.51
CA GLY A 77 4.31 -0.01 -14.36
C GLY A 77 3.97 -1.43 -13.87
N ALA A 78 3.00 -1.57 -12.96
CA ALA A 78 2.52 -2.88 -12.51
C ALA A 78 1.77 -3.64 -13.63
N ALA A 79 0.98 -2.94 -14.43
CA ALA A 79 0.30 -3.49 -15.62
C ALA A 79 1.31 -3.93 -16.69
N ASP A 80 2.35 -3.13 -16.94
CA ASP A 80 3.44 -3.50 -17.86
C ASP A 80 4.22 -4.72 -17.38
N ALA A 81 4.48 -4.84 -16.06
CA ALA A 81 5.12 -6.02 -15.48
C ALA A 81 4.27 -7.29 -15.66
N LEU A 82 2.94 -7.18 -15.53
CA LEU A 82 2.03 -8.27 -15.83
C LEU A 82 2.06 -8.63 -17.32
N LEU A 83 2.01 -7.66 -18.22
CA LEU A 83 2.10 -7.89 -19.67
C LEU A 83 3.43 -8.56 -20.04
N ALA A 84 4.55 -8.08 -19.49
CA ALA A 84 5.85 -8.70 -19.69
C ALA A 84 5.88 -10.17 -19.21
N SER A 85 5.21 -10.48 -18.10
CA SER A 85 5.11 -11.86 -17.60
C SER A 85 4.28 -12.77 -18.52
N ARG A 86 3.23 -12.24 -19.17
CA ARG A 86 2.46 -12.94 -20.21
C ARG A 86 3.31 -13.27 -21.43
N TYR A 87 4.16 -12.33 -21.86
CA TYR A 87 5.10 -12.61 -22.96
C TYR A 87 6.14 -13.68 -22.58
N ARG A 88 6.65 -13.67 -21.33
CA ARG A 88 7.55 -14.74 -20.86
C ARG A 88 6.86 -16.10 -20.84
N GLU A 89 5.59 -16.18 -20.40
CA GLU A 89 4.83 -17.43 -20.48
C GLU A 89 4.64 -17.88 -21.94
N SER A 90 4.33 -16.96 -22.85
CA SER A 90 4.22 -17.28 -24.28
C SER A 90 5.55 -17.78 -24.85
N ALA A 91 6.67 -17.16 -24.49
CA ALA A 91 8.00 -17.61 -24.90
C ALA A 91 8.32 -19.00 -24.34
N ALA A 92 7.97 -19.26 -23.06
CA ALA A 92 8.14 -20.58 -22.46
C ALA A 92 7.23 -21.67 -23.11
N LYS A 93 6.06 -21.30 -23.60
CA LYS A 93 5.19 -22.21 -24.40
C LYS A 93 5.80 -22.50 -25.77
N ALA A 94 6.44 -21.51 -26.37
CA ALA A 94 7.01 -21.63 -27.72
C ALA A 94 8.12 -22.68 -27.81
N GLN A 95 8.76 -23.11 -26.71
CA GLN A 95 9.72 -24.22 -26.70
C GLN A 95 9.11 -25.56 -27.14
N PHE A 96 7.78 -25.70 -27.06
CA PHE A 96 7.04 -26.91 -27.47
C PHE A 96 6.44 -26.80 -28.88
N TYR A 97 6.56 -25.65 -29.53
CA TYR A 97 6.12 -25.48 -30.92
C TYR A 97 7.19 -25.97 -31.90
N PRO A 98 6.81 -26.42 -33.08
CA PRO A 98 7.76 -26.74 -34.13
C PRO A 98 8.62 -25.52 -34.47
N ARG A 99 9.93 -25.64 -34.33
CA ARG A 99 10.87 -24.60 -34.69
C ARG A 99 11.51 -24.96 -36.03
N ILE A 100 11.29 -24.12 -37.01
CA ILE A 100 11.89 -24.24 -38.34
C ILE A 100 13.08 -23.25 -38.41
N THR A 101 14.27 -23.79 -38.73
CA THR A 101 15.49 -22.99 -38.80
C THR A 101 16.14 -23.21 -40.17
N PRO A 102 15.99 -22.29 -41.13
CA PRO A 102 16.81 -22.32 -42.35
C PRO A 102 18.26 -22.03 -42.03
N ARG A 103 19.16 -22.74 -42.72
CA ARG A 103 20.63 -22.60 -42.57
C ARG A 103 21.23 -22.41 -43.95
N TYR A 104 22.09 -21.44 -44.07
CA TYR A 104 23.00 -21.25 -45.19
C TYR A 104 24.40 -21.03 -44.63
N GLN A 105 25.36 -21.81 -45.17
CA GLN A 105 26.78 -21.66 -44.80
C GLN A 105 27.59 -21.81 -46.05
N ARG A 106 28.48 -20.88 -46.27
CA ARG A 106 29.48 -20.93 -47.36
C ARG A 106 30.87 -20.89 -46.76
N SER A 107 31.72 -21.82 -47.19
CA SER A 107 33.14 -21.88 -46.85
C SER A 107 33.95 -22.06 -48.13
N ALA A 108 35.31 -22.02 -48.03
CA ALA A 108 36.18 -22.28 -49.16
C ALA A 108 36.03 -23.73 -49.69
N GLU A 109 35.60 -24.65 -48.83
CA GLU A 109 35.50 -26.09 -49.14
C GLU A 109 34.10 -26.57 -49.45
N SER A 110 33.04 -25.81 -49.07
CA SER A 110 31.66 -26.25 -49.27
C SER A 110 30.64 -25.13 -49.13
N ASP A 111 29.56 -25.28 -49.88
CA ASP A 111 28.30 -24.54 -49.71
C ASP A 111 27.25 -25.47 -49.11
N VAL A 112 26.63 -25.08 -48.00
CA VAL A 112 25.58 -25.88 -47.34
C VAL A 112 24.30 -25.06 -47.27
N ILE A 113 23.22 -25.59 -47.78
CA ILE A 113 21.87 -25.08 -47.60
C ILE A 113 21.09 -26.13 -46.84
N GLY A 114 20.43 -25.72 -45.73
CA GLY A 114 19.70 -26.65 -44.89
C GLY A 114 18.40 -26.05 -44.32
N LEU A 115 17.54 -26.92 -43.94
CA LEU A 115 16.33 -26.64 -43.18
C LEU A 115 16.23 -27.64 -42.05
N ASP A 116 16.23 -27.12 -40.81
CA ASP A 116 16.04 -27.94 -39.60
C ASP A 116 14.68 -27.64 -38.98
N LEU A 117 13.94 -28.70 -38.67
CA LEU A 117 12.72 -28.68 -37.85
C LEU A 117 13.02 -29.35 -36.52
N SER A 118 12.72 -28.73 -35.42
CA SER A 118 12.85 -29.34 -34.07
C SER A 118 11.61 -29.07 -33.25
N GLN A 119 11.13 -30.09 -32.53
CA GLN A 119 10.01 -29.98 -31.60
C GLN A 119 10.25 -30.82 -30.36
N LYS A 120 10.05 -30.20 -29.18
CA LYS A 120 10.11 -30.89 -27.89
C LYS A 120 8.71 -31.27 -27.42
N LEU A 121 8.53 -32.51 -26.96
CA LEU A 121 7.25 -33.03 -26.49
C LEU A 121 7.09 -32.75 -24.98
N PRO A 122 6.00 -32.10 -24.53
CA PRO A 122 5.87 -31.61 -23.17
C PRO A 122 5.71 -32.70 -22.10
N TRP A 123 5.18 -33.89 -22.47
CA TRP A 123 4.86 -34.94 -21.49
C TRP A 123 6.03 -35.90 -21.21
N SER A 124 6.88 -36.15 -22.21
CA SER A 124 7.98 -37.14 -22.10
C SER A 124 9.36 -36.49 -22.11
N GLY A 125 9.49 -35.26 -22.65
CA GLY A 125 10.77 -34.64 -22.92
C GLY A 125 11.43 -35.11 -24.21
N ALA A 126 10.75 -35.96 -25.01
CA ALA A 126 11.28 -36.38 -26.31
C ALA A 126 11.46 -35.18 -27.24
N THR A 127 12.52 -35.21 -28.02
CA THR A 127 12.80 -34.24 -29.07
C THR A 127 12.68 -34.91 -30.44
N VAL A 128 11.83 -34.37 -31.25
CA VAL A 128 11.69 -34.76 -32.67
C VAL A 128 12.48 -33.76 -33.49
N THR A 129 13.43 -34.24 -34.26
CA THR A 129 14.18 -33.43 -35.23
C THR A 129 14.03 -33.99 -36.63
N ALA A 130 13.74 -33.10 -37.58
CA ALA A 130 13.74 -33.43 -38.99
C ALA A 130 14.56 -32.38 -39.71
N GLY A 131 15.43 -32.77 -40.59
CA GLY A 131 16.30 -31.79 -41.32
C GLY A 131 16.66 -32.29 -42.70
N GLY A 132 16.80 -31.33 -43.60
CA GLY A 132 17.32 -31.58 -44.93
C GLY A 132 18.52 -30.65 -45.18
N THR A 133 19.59 -31.19 -45.70
CA THR A 133 20.79 -30.39 -46.13
C THR A 133 21.20 -30.74 -47.53
N LEU A 134 21.58 -29.72 -48.29
CA LEU A 134 22.23 -29.80 -49.59
C LEU A 134 23.61 -29.27 -49.44
N THR A 135 24.63 -30.06 -49.83
CA THR A 135 26.04 -29.65 -49.75
C THR A 135 26.63 -29.70 -51.16
N GLY A 136 27.32 -28.63 -51.52
CA GLY A 136 28.14 -28.56 -52.71
C GLY A 136 29.61 -28.42 -52.36
N THR A 137 30.47 -29.18 -52.95
CA THR A 137 31.93 -29.09 -52.81
C THR A 137 32.58 -28.73 -54.16
N PRO A 138 33.77 -28.13 -54.22
CA PRO A 138 34.48 -27.86 -55.47
C PRO A 138 34.68 -29.13 -56.27
N GLU A 139 34.52 -29.04 -57.59
CA GLU A 139 34.54 -30.18 -58.50
C GLU A 139 35.95 -30.83 -58.63
N ASN A 140 37.01 -30.09 -58.30
CA ASN A 140 38.36 -30.52 -58.52
C ASN A 140 38.87 -31.65 -57.62
N GLU A 141 38.18 -31.94 -56.53
CA GLU A 141 38.66 -32.89 -55.51
C GLU A 141 37.63 -34.03 -55.20
N ASN A 142 36.44 -33.98 -55.74
CA ASN A 142 35.38 -34.96 -55.41
C ASN A 142 34.63 -35.43 -56.64
N PRO A 143 34.59 -36.76 -56.97
CA PRO A 143 33.80 -37.31 -58.09
C PRO A 143 32.26 -37.12 -57.85
N PHE A 144 31.85 -36.87 -56.64
CA PHE A 144 30.44 -36.57 -56.30
C PHE A 144 30.34 -35.23 -55.55
N PRO A 145 30.49 -34.10 -56.27
CA PRO A 145 30.60 -32.78 -55.63
C PRO A 145 29.28 -32.28 -55.02
N ARG A 146 28.18 -33.03 -55.17
CA ARG A 146 26.86 -32.68 -54.59
C ARG A 146 26.36 -33.79 -53.72
N SER A 147 25.84 -33.42 -52.50
CA SER A 147 25.15 -34.36 -51.65
C SER A 147 23.84 -33.78 -51.10
N ALA A 148 22.86 -34.64 -50.94
CA ALA A 148 21.63 -34.35 -50.25
C ALA A 148 21.46 -35.28 -49.07
N ASN A 149 21.07 -34.73 -47.92
CA ASN A 149 20.82 -35.50 -46.70
C ASN A 149 19.44 -35.12 -46.14
N LEU A 150 18.59 -36.10 -45.94
CA LEU A 150 17.30 -35.96 -45.23
C LEU A 150 17.38 -36.82 -43.99
N ARG A 151 17.24 -36.18 -42.82
CA ARG A 151 17.32 -36.84 -41.49
C ARG A 151 16.04 -36.63 -40.71
N PHE A 152 15.55 -37.70 -40.09
CA PHE A 152 14.49 -37.68 -39.09
C PHE A 152 14.96 -38.45 -37.85
N VAL A 153 14.90 -37.83 -36.68
CA VAL A 153 15.37 -38.46 -35.44
C VAL A 153 14.40 -38.11 -34.30
N VAL A 154 14.01 -39.11 -33.55
CA VAL A 154 13.32 -38.96 -32.26
C VAL A 154 14.28 -39.35 -31.16
N THR A 155 14.52 -38.50 -30.25
CA THR A 155 15.37 -38.76 -29.07
C THR A 155 14.52 -38.65 -27.80
N GLN A 156 14.43 -39.71 -27.01
CA GLN A 156 13.67 -39.80 -25.78
C GLN A 156 14.62 -39.92 -24.59
N PRO A 157 14.69 -38.92 -23.69
CA PRO A 157 15.37 -39.08 -22.41
C PRO A 157 14.63 -40.11 -21.56
N LEU A 158 15.36 -41.02 -20.90
CA LEU A 158 14.81 -42.12 -20.07
C LEU A 158 14.99 -41.87 -18.56
N LEU A 159 15.99 -41.11 -18.17
CA LEU A 159 16.30 -40.80 -16.77
C LEU A 159 16.33 -39.30 -16.53
N ARG A 160 17.50 -38.66 -16.71
CA ARG A 160 17.65 -37.20 -16.56
C ARG A 160 16.86 -36.51 -17.66
N GLY A 161 15.99 -35.59 -17.28
CA GLY A 161 15.14 -34.86 -18.26
C GLY A 161 13.87 -35.57 -18.70
N PHE A 162 13.59 -36.79 -18.20
CA PHE A 162 12.37 -37.53 -18.48
C PHE A 162 11.18 -36.98 -17.69
N GLY A 163 10.02 -36.93 -18.35
CA GLY A 163 8.73 -36.68 -17.73
C GLY A 163 8.39 -35.19 -17.59
N PRO A 164 7.15 -34.91 -17.17
CA PRO A 164 6.61 -33.55 -17.15
C PRO A 164 7.33 -32.62 -16.16
N THR A 165 7.84 -33.15 -15.05
CA THR A 165 8.55 -32.33 -14.03
C THR A 165 9.77 -31.64 -14.60
N ALA A 166 10.62 -32.35 -15.36
CA ALA A 166 11.79 -31.74 -15.99
C ALA A 166 11.45 -30.94 -17.24
N THR A 167 10.54 -31.48 -18.06
CA THR A 167 10.26 -30.91 -19.38
C THR A 167 9.46 -29.63 -19.32
N SER A 168 8.45 -29.58 -18.45
CA SER A 168 7.57 -28.41 -18.31
C SER A 168 7.97 -27.44 -17.19
N TYR A 169 9.10 -27.66 -16.53
CA TYR A 169 9.55 -26.86 -15.40
C TYR A 169 9.58 -25.35 -15.72
N GLU A 170 10.20 -24.97 -16.83
CA GLU A 170 10.32 -23.58 -17.26
C GLU A 170 8.94 -22.96 -17.56
N LEU A 171 8.06 -23.72 -18.25
CA LEU A 171 6.69 -23.28 -18.50
C LEU A 171 5.90 -23.10 -17.20
N GLN A 172 6.05 -24.02 -16.24
CA GLN A 172 5.37 -23.90 -14.95
C GLN A 172 5.88 -22.69 -14.15
N ASN A 173 7.19 -22.45 -14.14
CA ASN A 173 7.77 -21.25 -13.51
C ASN A 173 7.25 -19.97 -14.15
N SER A 174 7.20 -19.90 -15.48
CA SER A 174 6.68 -18.74 -16.19
C SER A 174 5.18 -18.50 -15.92
N ARG A 175 4.37 -19.57 -15.81
CA ARG A 175 2.97 -19.49 -15.40
C ARG A 175 2.81 -18.99 -13.97
N ARG A 176 3.61 -19.50 -13.04
CA ARG A 176 3.63 -19.03 -11.64
C ARG A 176 4.06 -17.58 -11.55
N GLY A 177 5.07 -17.19 -12.31
CA GLY A 177 5.51 -15.80 -12.42
C GLY A 177 4.40 -14.87 -12.91
N ARG A 178 3.56 -15.31 -13.87
CA ARG A 178 2.38 -14.54 -14.30
C ARG A 178 1.35 -14.40 -13.19
N ILE A 179 1.01 -15.49 -12.48
CA ILE A 179 0.06 -15.48 -11.36
C ILE A 179 0.57 -14.55 -10.24
N ALA A 180 1.87 -14.58 -9.94
CA ALA A 180 2.49 -13.68 -8.97
C ALA A 180 2.35 -12.21 -9.38
N GLN A 181 2.53 -11.89 -10.68
CA GLN A 181 2.34 -10.53 -11.18
C GLN A 181 0.86 -10.09 -11.18
N GLU A 182 -0.08 -10.99 -11.42
CA GLU A 182 -1.52 -10.70 -11.28
C GLU A 182 -1.87 -10.32 -9.83
N ARG A 183 -1.34 -11.08 -8.85
CA ARG A 183 -1.51 -10.75 -7.43
C ARG A 183 -0.82 -9.45 -7.04
N ASN A 184 0.39 -9.21 -7.55
CA ASN A 184 1.12 -7.96 -7.30
C ASN A 184 0.36 -6.74 -7.85
N LEU A 185 -0.28 -6.86 -9.02
CA LEU A 185 -1.13 -5.81 -9.57
C LEU A 185 -2.29 -5.52 -8.62
N GLU A 186 -2.99 -6.56 -8.13
CA GLU A 186 -4.10 -6.38 -7.19
C GLU A 186 -3.66 -5.77 -5.86
N LEU A 187 -2.55 -6.22 -5.29
CA LEU A 187 -1.95 -5.62 -4.09
C LEU A 187 -1.53 -4.16 -4.30
N SER A 188 -1.11 -3.81 -5.51
CA SER A 188 -0.77 -2.43 -5.87
C SER A 188 -2.02 -1.56 -5.99
N ARG A 189 -3.13 -2.10 -6.54
CA ARG A 189 -4.45 -1.45 -6.57
C ARG A 189 -4.94 -1.12 -5.14
N GLN A 190 -4.89 -2.10 -4.25
CA GLN A 190 -5.32 -1.94 -2.86
C GLN A 190 -4.47 -0.89 -2.13
N ARG A 191 -3.14 -0.94 -2.29
CA ARG A 191 -2.23 0.04 -1.69
C ARG A 191 -2.47 1.45 -2.22
N LEU A 192 -2.63 1.61 -3.53
CA LEU A 192 -2.91 2.91 -4.14
C LEU A 192 -4.25 3.46 -3.67
N ALA A 193 -5.30 2.63 -3.57
CA ALA A 193 -6.61 3.05 -3.05
C ALA A 193 -6.50 3.59 -1.61
N VAL A 194 -5.75 2.92 -0.73
CA VAL A 194 -5.49 3.42 0.63
C VAL A 194 -4.69 4.73 0.61
N GLN A 195 -3.67 4.85 -0.24
CA GLN A 195 -2.87 6.06 -0.35
C GLN A 195 -3.68 7.26 -0.86
N VAL A 196 -4.52 7.05 -1.89
CA VAL A 196 -5.41 8.11 -2.42
C VAL A 196 -6.44 8.52 -1.37
N THR A 197 -7.02 7.55 -0.65
CA THR A 197 -7.95 7.81 0.45
C THR A 197 -7.28 8.63 1.55
N SER A 198 -6.06 8.28 1.93
CA SER A 198 -5.27 9.03 2.93
C SER A 198 -4.98 10.46 2.47
N ALA A 199 -4.59 10.65 1.21
CA ALA A 199 -4.34 11.98 0.65
C ALA A 199 -5.62 12.81 0.52
N PHE A 200 -6.73 12.19 0.10
CA PHE A 200 -8.04 12.83 0.00
C PHE A 200 -8.50 13.39 1.35
N PHE A 201 -8.55 12.55 2.38
CA PHE A 201 -8.89 13.00 3.73
C PHE A 201 -7.84 13.91 4.34
N GLY A 202 -6.57 13.79 3.94
CA GLY A 202 -5.49 14.69 4.31
C GLY A 202 -5.74 16.13 3.85
N VAL A 203 -6.19 16.33 2.59
CA VAL A 203 -6.57 17.66 2.07
C VAL A 203 -7.75 18.22 2.86
N ILE A 204 -8.79 17.41 3.12
CA ILE A 204 -9.96 17.85 3.90
C ILE A 204 -9.53 18.29 5.31
N ALA A 205 -8.65 17.53 5.96
CA ALA A 205 -8.10 17.87 7.24
C ALA A 205 -7.34 19.20 7.22
N GLN A 206 -6.47 19.42 6.21
CA GLN A 206 -5.71 20.66 6.11
C GLN A 206 -6.62 21.88 5.86
N ARG A 207 -7.69 21.72 5.08
CA ARG A 207 -8.69 22.80 4.93
C ARG A 207 -9.35 23.16 6.27
N GLN A 208 -9.72 22.16 7.06
CA GLN A 208 -10.29 22.41 8.40
C GLN A 208 -9.28 23.09 9.32
N LEU A 209 -8.00 22.68 9.28
CA LEU A 209 -6.93 23.33 10.06
C LEU A 209 -6.70 24.78 9.62
N VAL A 210 -6.76 25.11 8.34
CA VAL A 210 -6.72 26.49 7.85
C VAL A 210 -7.91 27.29 8.39
N SER A 211 -9.12 26.72 8.39
CA SER A 211 -10.30 27.38 8.97
C SER A 211 -10.12 27.65 10.48
N VAL A 212 -9.62 26.66 11.24
CA VAL A 212 -9.31 26.82 12.68
C VAL A 212 -8.27 27.93 12.88
N SER A 213 -7.19 27.96 12.09
CA SER A 213 -6.13 28.98 12.19
C SER A 213 -6.64 30.38 11.84
N ARG A 214 -7.47 30.54 10.80
CA ARG A 214 -8.12 31.81 10.43
C ARG A 214 -9.01 32.33 11.55
N GLN A 215 -9.82 31.45 12.13
CA GLN A 215 -10.68 31.84 13.26
C GLN A 215 -9.84 32.22 14.48
N SER A 216 -8.74 31.54 14.74
CA SER A 216 -7.82 31.87 15.84
C SER A 216 -7.15 33.22 15.62
N LEU A 217 -6.67 33.51 14.40
CA LEU A 217 -6.11 34.82 14.03
C LEU A 217 -7.15 35.94 14.26
N LYS A 218 -8.37 35.78 13.74
CA LYS A 218 -9.44 36.77 13.92
C LYS A 218 -9.72 37.05 15.39
N ARG A 219 -9.71 36.01 16.25
CA ARG A 219 -9.91 36.16 17.69
C ARG A 219 -8.73 36.82 18.38
N SER A 220 -7.49 36.47 18.04
CA SER A 220 -6.29 37.07 18.63
C SER A 220 -6.14 38.56 18.24
N GLU A 221 -6.46 38.94 17.01
CA GLU A 221 -6.52 40.35 16.58
C GLU A 221 -7.58 41.13 17.36
N SER A 222 -8.74 40.54 17.58
CA SER A 222 -9.83 41.15 18.37
C SER A 222 -9.39 41.38 19.83
N LEU A 223 -8.67 40.38 20.42
CA LEU A 223 -8.13 40.51 21.77
C LEU A 223 -7.04 41.59 21.82
N ARG A 224 -6.13 41.68 20.84
CA ARG A 224 -5.11 42.71 20.75
C ARG A 224 -5.75 44.11 20.74
N LYS A 225 -6.76 44.34 19.83
CA LYS A 225 -7.51 45.59 19.77
C LYS A 225 -8.18 45.97 21.10
N ALA A 226 -8.79 44.98 21.76
CA ALA A 226 -9.41 45.19 23.06
C ALA A 226 -8.37 45.52 24.16
N SER A 227 -7.21 44.91 24.15
CA SER A 227 -6.11 45.20 25.11
C SER A 227 -5.52 46.58 24.89
N GLU A 228 -5.35 47.00 23.62
CA GLU A 228 -4.93 48.38 23.28
C GLU A 228 -5.94 49.44 23.76
N ALA A 229 -7.24 49.19 23.52
CA ALA A 229 -8.29 50.10 23.99
C ALA A 229 -8.30 50.24 25.52
N ARG A 230 -8.12 49.13 26.25
CA ARG A 230 -8.02 49.11 27.73
C ARG A 230 -6.77 49.82 28.25
N LEU A 231 -5.65 49.70 27.54
CA LEU A 231 -4.43 50.47 27.89
C LEU A 231 -4.68 51.97 27.83
N LYS A 232 -5.37 52.43 26.77
CA LYS A 232 -5.70 53.88 26.60
C LYS A 232 -6.52 54.49 27.73
N ILE A 233 -7.36 53.68 28.39
CA ILE A 233 -8.17 54.06 29.54
C ILE A 233 -7.60 53.64 30.88
N GLY A 234 -6.33 53.15 30.91
CA GLY A 234 -5.64 52.78 32.11
C GLY A 234 -6.05 51.45 32.78
N LEU A 235 -6.85 50.61 32.07
CA LEU A 235 -7.34 49.32 32.59
C LEU A 235 -6.50 48.11 32.18
N ALA A 236 -5.40 48.31 31.43
CA ALA A 236 -4.45 47.28 31.05
C ALA A 236 -3.01 47.79 31.14
N SER A 237 -2.04 46.91 31.32
CA SER A 237 -0.63 47.26 31.30
C SER A 237 -0.04 47.21 29.90
N LYS A 238 1.09 47.90 29.66
CA LYS A 238 1.86 47.74 28.41
C LYS A 238 2.27 46.29 28.15
N LEU A 239 2.58 45.54 29.23
CA LEU A 239 2.94 44.13 29.13
C LEU A 239 1.79 43.27 28.56
N ASP A 240 0.55 43.61 28.92
CA ASP A 240 -0.63 42.91 28.39
C ASP A 240 -0.81 43.14 26.89
N VAL A 241 -0.54 44.36 26.41
CA VAL A 241 -0.57 44.67 24.97
C VAL A 241 0.53 43.91 24.23
N PHE A 242 1.76 43.92 24.71
CA PHE A 242 2.86 43.17 24.10
C PHE A 242 2.56 41.66 24.03
N ARG A 243 1.97 41.07 25.06
CA ARG A 243 1.56 39.66 25.05
C ARG A 243 0.52 39.36 23.93
N THR A 244 -0.47 40.23 23.79
CA THR A 244 -1.49 40.03 22.72
C THR A 244 -0.95 40.30 21.33
N GLU A 245 0.04 41.18 21.18
CA GLU A 245 0.73 41.43 19.92
C GLU A 245 1.58 40.20 19.51
N ILE A 246 2.37 39.64 20.45
CA ILE A 246 3.12 38.40 20.23
C ILE A 246 2.17 37.28 19.85
N GLN A 247 1.04 37.13 20.55
CA GLN A 247 0.03 36.08 20.24
C GLN A 247 -0.57 36.27 18.86
N ALA A 248 -0.90 37.50 18.44
CA ALA A 248 -1.42 37.78 17.11
C ALA A 248 -0.41 37.40 16.03
N SER A 249 0.87 37.78 16.20
CA SER A 249 1.95 37.39 15.28
C SER A 249 2.14 35.87 15.20
N GLN A 250 2.08 35.16 16.35
CA GLN A 250 2.18 33.70 16.36
C GLN A 250 1.01 33.01 15.67
N THR A 251 -0.22 33.53 15.81
CA THR A 251 -1.38 32.98 15.12
C THR A 251 -1.38 33.31 13.61
N GLU A 252 -0.83 34.46 13.21
CA GLU A 252 -0.61 34.78 11.80
C GLU A 252 0.39 33.81 11.15
N ASP A 253 1.54 33.57 11.80
CA ASP A 253 2.53 32.59 11.36
C ASP A 253 1.94 31.17 11.30
N ALA A 254 1.09 30.78 12.27
CA ALA A 254 0.39 29.51 12.25
C ALA A 254 -0.58 29.39 11.05
N LEU A 255 -1.26 30.48 10.67
CA LEU A 255 -2.10 30.52 9.47
C LEU A 255 -1.27 30.31 8.19
N VAL A 256 -0.17 31.06 8.05
CA VAL A 256 0.72 30.94 6.87
C VAL A 256 1.23 29.48 6.75
N ARG A 257 1.62 28.87 7.86
CA ARG A 257 2.05 27.46 7.86
C ARG A 257 0.93 26.50 7.48
N SER A 258 -0.28 26.73 7.97
CA SER A 258 -1.42 25.85 7.64
C SER A 258 -1.86 25.98 6.17
N GLU A 259 -1.76 27.19 5.58
CA GLU A 259 -2.01 27.41 4.15
C GLU A 259 -0.95 26.72 3.28
N ALA A 260 0.32 26.82 3.64
CA ALA A 260 1.40 26.11 2.96
C ALA A 260 1.23 24.58 3.06
N ALA A 261 0.80 24.09 4.23
CA ALA A 261 0.52 22.64 4.41
C ALA A 261 -0.67 22.16 3.58
N LEU A 262 -1.70 23.00 3.39
CA LEU A 262 -2.82 22.68 2.50
C LEU A 262 -2.35 22.58 1.04
N GLU A 263 -1.55 23.53 0.57
CA GLU A 263 -1.03 23.47 -0.81
C GLU A 263 -0.17 22.22 -1.03
N ALA A 264 0.71 21.88 -0.08
CA ALA A 264 1.51 20.66 -0.15
C ALA A 264 0.63 19.39 -0.16
N ALA A 265 -0.46 19.37 0.60
CA ALA A 265 -1.40 18.24 0.59
C ALA A 265 -2.15 18.12 -0.74
N LEU A 266 -2.55 19.26 -1.35
CA LEU A 266 -3.16 19.31 -2.67
C LEU A 266 -2.19 18.82 -3.76
N GLU A 267 -0.93 19.23 -3.71
CA GLU A 267 0.10 18.76 -4.63
C GLU A 267 0.33 17.27 -4.52
N GLN A 268 0.42 16.73 -3.31
CA GLN A 268 0.55 15.30 -3.05
C GLN A 268 -0.66 14.52 -3.57
N PHE A 269 -1.87 15.03 -3.39
CA PHE A 269 -3.09 14.42 -3.91
C PHE A 269 -3.08 14.40 -5.44
N ARG A 270 -2.78 15.54 -6.10
CA ARG A 270 -2.65 15.65 -7.56
C ARG A 270 -1.59 14.72 -8.13
N PHE A 271 -0.46 14.59 -7.44
CA PHE A 271 0.62 13.66 -7.82
C PHE A 271 0.15 12.20 -7.84
N LEU A 272 -0.62 11.76 -6.84
CA LEU A 272 -1.17 10.39 -6.81
C LEU A 272 -2.13 10.12 -7.96
N LEU A 273 -2.85 11.15 -8.41
CA LEU A 273 -3.75 11.07 -9.57
C LEU A 273 -3.01 11.22 -10.92
N ALA A 274 -1.68 11.36 -10.90
CA ALA A 274 -0.85 11.66 -12.08
C ALA A 274 -1.30 12.94 -12.83
N LEU A 275 -1.72 13.94 -12.08
CA LEU A 275 -2.06 15.27 -12.62
C LEU A 275 -0.84 16.20 -12.54
N PRO A 276 -0.71 17.17 -13.47
CA PRO A 276 0.39 18.12 -13.43
C PRO A 276 0.28 19.05 -12.21
N PRO A 277 1.43 19.57 -11.69
CA PRO A 277 1.42 20.58 -10.64
C PRO A 277 0.52 21.78 -11.01
N GLY A 278 -0.22 22.30 -10.02
CA GLY A 278 -1.13 23.44 -10.24
C GLY A 278 -2.45 23.10 -10.95
N HIS A 279 -2.74 21.83 -11.23
CA HIS A 279 -4.05 21.47 -11.79
C HIS A 279 -5.17 21.84 -10.81
N PRO A 280 -6.29 22.46 -11.26
CA PRO A 280 -7.31 23.01 -10.36
C PRO A 280 -8.19 21.97 -9.65
N LEU A 281 -8.01 20.66 -9.91
CA LEU A 281 -8.82 19.60 -9.30
C LEU A 281 -8.61 19.52 -7.79
N GLU A 282 -9.70 19.50 -7.02
CA GLU A 282 -9.70 19.44 -5.58
C GLU A 282 -10.67 18.38 -5.04
N PRO A 283 -10.41 17.79 -3.86
CA PRO A 283 -11.37 16.92 -3.20
C PRO A 283 -12.67 17.64 -2.85
N GLU A 284 -13.79 16.94 -3.06
CA GLU A 284 -15.10 17.38 -2.59
C GLU A 284 -15.11 17.57 -1.07
N ALA A 285 -15.92 18.53 -0.58
CA ALA A 285 -16.10 18.74 0.85
C ALA A 285 -16.94 17.60 1.44
N VAL A 286 -16.29 16.71 2.19
CA VAL A 286 -16.94 15.62 2.91
C VAL A 286 -16.82 15.88 4.42
N ARG A 287 -17.92 15.72 5.18
CA ARG A 287 -17.85 15.75 6.63
C ARG A 287 -17.06 14.57 7.15
N LEU A 288 -16.04 14.82 7.95
CA LEU A 288 -15.30 13.78 8.65
C LEU A 288 -16.23 13.14 9.68
N GLY A 289 -16.67 11.93 9.39
CA GLY A 289 -17.69 11.10 9.96
C GLY A 289 -18.24 11.39 11.38
N ASP A 290 -19.55 11.56 11.45
CA ASP A 290 -20.29 11.63 12.72
C ASP A 290 -20.51 10.24 13.34
N HIS A 291 -20.51 9.18 12.53
CA HIS A 291 -20.67 7.80 12.96
C HIS A 291 -19.38 7.01 12.79
N LEU A 292 -18.89 6.43 13.89
CA LEU A 292 -17.67 5.64 13.94
C LEU A 292 -18.03 4.17 14.21
N PRO A 293 -18.44 3.39 13.17
CA PRO A 293 -18.74 1.98 13.36
C PRO A 293 -17.51 1.21 13.84
N GLY A 294 -17.69 0.40 14.88
CA GLY A 294 -16.67 -0.54 15.34
C GLY A 294 -16.62 -1.78 14.45
N GLU A 295 -15.58 -2.59 14.62
CA GLU A 295 -15.56 -3.95 14.09
C GLU A 295 -16.09 -4.89 15.18
N ASP A 296 -17.25 -5.50 14.95
CA ASP A 296 -17.93 -6.36 15.92
C ASP A 296 -17.49 -7.83 15.83
N ALA A 297 -16.71 -8.19 14.79
CA ALA A 297 -16.24 -9.55 14.60
C ALA A 297 -15.11 -9.90 15.60
N PRO A 298 -15.14 -11.10 16.22
CA PRO A 298 -14.03 -11.57 17.05
C PRO A 298 -12.70 -11.59 16.29
N VAL A 299 -11.61 -11.29 16.98
CA VAL A 299 -10.26 -11.24 16.38
C VAL A 299 -9.90 -12.52 15.64
N GLU A 300 -10.29 -13.67 16.21
CA GLU A 300 -10.02 -15.01 15.66
C GLU A 300 -10.69 -15.19 14.29
N VAL A 301 -11.90 -14.67 14.12
CA VAL A 301 -12.63 -14.72 12.84
C VAL A 301 -11.95 -13.84 11.80
N LEU A 302 -11.48 -12.66 12.18
CA LEU A 302 -10.75 -11.76 11.28
C LEU A 302 -9.39 -12.37 10.86
N VAL A 303 -8.66 -12.99 11.78
CA VAL A 303 -7.40 -13.68 11.49
C VAL A 303 -7.63 -14.86 10.54
N GLN A 304 -8.67 -15.68 10.79
CA GLN A 304 -9.00 -16.81 9.91
C GLN A 304 -9.36 -16.31 8.50
N ARG A 305 -10.16 -15.25 8.40
CA ARG A 305 -10.48 -14.62 7.11
C ARG A 305 -9.23 -14.11 6.39
N ALA A 306 -8.29 -13.49 7.12
CA ALA A 306 -7.03 -13.03 6.56
C ALA A 306 -6.18 -14.20 6.02
N PHE A 307 -6.12 -15.33 6.70
CA PHE A 307 -5.41 -16.53 6.20
C PHE A 307 -6.01 -17.11 4.92
N GLU A 308 -7.31 -16.95 4.71
CA GLU A 308 -8.02 -17.44 3.53
C GLU A 308 -7.96 -16.47 2.35
N SER A 309 -7.99 -15.17 2.61
CA SER A 309 -8.18 -14.14 1.58
C SER A 309 -6.87 -13.46 1.15
N ARG A 310 -5.87 -13.31 2.05
CA ARG A 310 -4.65 -12.53 1.74
C ARG A 310 -3.81 -13.15 0.63
N LEU A 311 -3.57 -12.34 -0.40
CA LEU A 311 -2.81 -12.73 -1.59
C LEU A 311 -1.33 -12.98 -1.26
N GLU A 312 -0.77 -12.28 -0.29
CA GLU A 312 0.63 -12.45 0.12
C GLU A 312 0.90 -13.82 0.73
N LEU A 313 -0.04 -14.36 1.53
CA LEU A 313 0.10 -15.71 2.09
C LEU A 313 -0.01 -16.77 1.00
N ARG A 314 -0.95 -16.59 0.05
CA ARG A 314 -1.06 -17.49 -1.10
C ARG A 314 0.21 -17.49 -1.94
N GLU A 315 0.83 -16.31 -2.13
CA GLU A 315 2.10 -16.19 -2.86
C GLU A 315 3.23 -16.92 -2.12
N THR A 316 3.33 -16.77 -0.79
CA THR A 316 4.36 -17.46 0.00
C THR A 316 4.19 -18.98 -0.05
N ARG A 317 2.94 -19.50 -0.03
CA ARG A 317 2.65 -20.93 -0.19
C ARG A 317 3.00 -21.43 -1.59
N ASP A 318 2.70 -20.66 -2.64
CA ASP A 318 3.08 -21.02 -4.01
C ASP A 318 4.60 -21.04 -4.20
N GLN A 319 5.34 -20.13 -3.55
CA GLN A 319 6.81 -20.16 -3.55
C GLN A 319 7.38 -21.41 -2.87
N LEU A 320 6.72 -21.94 -1.83
CA LEU A 320 7.07 -23.22 -1.24
C LEU A 320 6.87 -24.38 -2.25
N ASP A 321 5.77 -24.39 -2.97
CA ASP A 321 5.51 -25.38 -4.00
C ASP A 321 6.52 -25.27 -5.16
N ASP A 322 6.95 -24.07 -5.52
CA ASP A 322 7.99 -23.85 -6.50
C ASP A 322 9.35 -24.41 -6.03
N ALA A 323 9.69 -24.18 -4.77
CA ALA A 323 10.90 -24.75 -4.16
C ALA A 323 10.87 -26.28 -4.14
N LYS A 324 9.72 -26.90 -3.81
CA LYS A 324 9.55 -28.37 -3.86
C LYS A 324 9.75 -28.91 -5.28
N ARG A 325 9.21 -28.22 -6.32
CA ARG A 325 9.44 -28.61 -7.72
C ARG A 325 10.91 -28.44 -8.12
N SER A 326 11.55 -27.37 -7.70
CA SER A 326 12.98 -27.14 -7.93
C SER A 326 13.84 -28.25 -7.30
N ALA A 327 13.55 -28.62 -6.06
CA ALA A 327 14.23 -29.70 -5.36
C ALA A 327 14.02 -31.07 -6.05
N ALA A 328 12.82 -31.34 -6.57
CA ALA A 328 12.55 -32.55 -7.34
C ALA A 328 13.37 -32.60 -8.63
N LEU A 329 13.47 -31.46 -9.35
CA LEU A 329 14.30 -31.35 -10.54
C LEU A 329 15.78 -31.51 -10.21
N ALA A 330 16.28 -30.88 -9.14
CA ALA A 330 17.66 -31.00 -8.70
C ALA A 330 18.02 -32.47 -8.33
N ARG A 331 17.12 -33.21 -7.69
CA ARG A 331 17.27 -34.63 -7.45
C ARG A 331 17.30 -35.44 -8.73
N GLN A 332 16.43 -35.15 -9.70
CA GLN A 332 16.43 -35.81 -10.99
C GLN A 332 17.73 -35.56 -11.77
N ASN A 333 18.33 -34.39 -11.63
CA ASN A 333 19.62 -34.05 -12.24
C ASN A 333 20.80 -34.86 -11.65
N LEU A 334 20.61 -35.54 -10.51
CA LEU A 334 21.55 -36.52 -10.00
C LEU A 334 21.52 -37.86 -10.78
N LEU A 335 20.54 -38.14 -11.59
CA LEU A 335 20.50 -39.35 -12.39
C LEU A 335 21.45 -39.25 -13.57
N PRO A 336 21.98 -40.37 -14.08
CA PRO A 336 22.71 -40.39 -15.34
C PRO A 336 21.85 -39.87 -16.49
N GLN A 337 22.47 -39.26 -17.49
CA GLN A 337 21.80 -39.06 -18.77
C GLN A 337 21.72 -40.41 -19.48
N LEU A 338 20.52 -40.75 -19.90
CA LEU A 338 20.27 -41.95 -20.70
C LEU A 338 19.19 -41.60 -21.73
N ASP A 339 19.60 -41.54 -23.00
CA ASP A 339 18.73 -41.17 -24.09
C ASP A 339 18.61 -42.34 -25.09
N LEU A 340 17.39 -42.68 -25.47
CA LEU A 340 17.10 -43.58 -26.57
C LEU A 340 16.79 -42.77 -27.81
N GLY A 341 17.52 -43.03 -28.89
CA GLY A 341 17.31 -42.40 -30.16
C GLY A 341 16.92 -43.41 -31.26
N VAL A 342 15.94 -43.02 -32.08
CA VAL A 342 15.57 -43.73 -33.28
C VAL A 342 15.61 -42.75 -34.45
N GLY A 343 16.35 -43.09 -35.49
CA GLY A 343 16.50 -42.19 -36.61
C GLY A 343 16.48 -42.88 -37.97
N VAL A 344 16.00 -42.15 -38.95
CA VAL A 344 16.08 -42.52 -40.36
C VAL A 344 16.85 -41.39 -41.08
N THR A 345 17.87 -41.78 -41.82
CA THR A 345 18.65 -40.84 -42.63
C THR A 345 18.65 -41.37 -44.07
N ARG A 346 18.31 -40.49 -45.01
CA ARG A 346 18.45 -40.74 -46.43
C ARG A 346 19.51 -39.84 -47.02
N ILE A 347 20.43 -40.44 -47.74
CA ILE A 347 21.57 -39.73 -48.33
C ILE A 347 21.61 -40.00 -49.81
N GLY A 348 21.90 -38.97 -50.59
CA GLY A 348 22.16 -39.09 -52.00
C GLY A 348 23.43 -38.33 -52.36
N PHE A 349 24.14 -38.86 -53.32
CA PHE A 349 25.38 -38.25 -53.86
C PHE A 349 25.28 -38.22 -55.39
N GLY A 350 25.88 -37.22 -56.01
CA GLY A 350 25.90 -37.14 -57.45
C GLY A 350 26.73 -35.98 -58.01
N PRO A 351 26.98 -35.97 -59.32
CA PRO A 351 27.63 -34.84 -59.97
C PRO A 351 26.73 -33.59 -60.00
N THR A 352 25.38 -33.80 -59.95
CA THR A 352 24.39 -32.70 -59.90
C THR A 352 23.53 -32.79 -58.66
N TYR A 353 22.86 -31.69 -58.29
CA TYR A 353 21.88 -31.70 -57.20
C TYR A 353 20.68 -32.62 -57.51
N THR A 354 20.27 -32.74 -58.76
CA THR A 354 19.19 -33.65 -59.23
C THR A 354 19.56 -35.10 -58.92
N ASP A 355 20.79 -35.52 -59.11
CA ASP A 355 21.24 -36.87 -58.79
C ASP A 355 21.33 -37.10 -57.29
N ALA A 356 21.83 -36.11 -56.53
CA ALA A 356 21.85 -36.15 -55.08
C ALA A 356 20.42 -36.24 -54.48
N TYR A 357 19.46 -35.61 -55.08
CA TYR A 357 18.05 -35.68 -54.63
C TYR A 357 17.38 -37.07 -54.74
N LYS A 358 17.98 -38.02 -55.47
CA LYS A 358 17.46 -39.39 -55.57
C LYS A 358 17.51 -40.13 -54.22
N LEU A 359 18.31 -39.62 -53.25
CA LEU A 359 18.39 -40.11 -51.85
C LEU A 359 18.43 -41.67 -51.80
N ALA A 360 19.35 -42.25 -52.57
CA ALA A 360 19.39 -43.68 -52.84
C ALA A 360 19.76 -44.53 -51.61
N ASP A 361 20.54 -44.00 -50.71
CA ASP A 361 20.97 -44.71 -49.48
C ASP A 361 20.04 -44.37 -48.28
N THR A 362 19.41 -45.38 -47.71
CA THR A 362 18.52 -45.25 -46.55
C THR A 362 19.12 -45.99 -45.36
N ARG A 363 19.39 -45.26 -44.28
CA ARG A 363 19.94 -45.83 -43.03
C ARG A 363 18.95 -45.64 -41.88
N VAL A 364 18.58 -46.73 -41.24
CA VAL A 364 17.82 -46.73 -40.01
C VAL A 364 18.85 -46.91 -38.86
N SER A 365 18.74 -46.08 -37.85
CA SER A 365 19.61 -46.13 -36.68
C SER A 365 18.78 -46.20 -35.40
N VAL A 366 19.12 -47.11 -34.52
CA VAL A 366 18.66 -47.10 -33.14
C VAL A 366 19.92 -46.98 -32.28
N PHE A 367 19.93 -46.02 -31.39
CA PHE A 367 21.10 -45.77 -30.56
C PHE A 367 20.70 -45.44 -29.14
N VAL A 368 21.54 -45.79 -28.20
CA VAL A 368 21.42 -45.40 -26.79
C VAL A 368 22.64 -44.53 -26.44
N THR A 369 22.39 -43.35 -25.96
CA THR A 369 23.44 -42.46 -25.47
C THR A 369 23.38 -42.44 -23.95
N SER A 370 24.50 -42.79 -23.29
CA SER A 370 24.63 -42.67 -21.83
C SER A 370 25.83 -41.78 -21.51
N SER A 371 25.59 -40.87 -20.57
CA SER A 371 26.64 -39.96 -20.04
C SER A 371 26.50 -39.86 -18.53
N TYR A 372 27.58 -40.09 -17.83
CA TYR A 372 27.61 -40.00 -16.37
C TYR A 372 28.96 -39.39 -15.95
N PRO A 373 28.97 -38.09 -15.60
CA PRO A 373 30.18 -37.46 -15.06
C PRO A 373 30.57 -38.10 -13.74
N LEU A 374 31.83 -38.43 -13.57
CA LEU A 374 32.35 -39.04 -12.32
C LEU A 374 32.45 -38.00 -11.21
N GLU A 375 32.84 -36.76 -11.56
CA GLU A 375 32.82 -35.62 -10.66
C GLU A 375 31.43 -34.98 -10.68
N ARG A 376 30.76 -35.00 -9.50
CA ARG A 376 29.36 -34.56 -9.35
C ARG A 376 29.13 -33.72 -8.09
N SER A 377 30.19 -33.07 -7.61
CA SER A 377 30.10 -32.20 -6.44
C SER A 377 29.13 -31.05 -6.66
N SER A 378 29.10 -30.50 -7.89
CA SER A 378 28.19 -29.42 -8.25
C SER A 378 26.71 -29.82 -8.18
N GLU A 379 26.35 -30.98 -8.75
CA GLU A 379 24.96 -31.46 -8.75
C GLU A 379 24.51 -31.89 -7.34
N ARG A 380 25.42 -32.49 -6.56
CA ARG A 380 25.14 -32.84 -5.14
C ARG A 380 24.93 -31.58 -4.32
N ALA A 381 25.80 -30.58 -4.48
CA ALA A 381 25.65 -29.28 -3.83
C ALA A 381 24.34 -28.60 -4.23
N ALA A 382 24.01 -28.56 -5.53
CA ALA A 382 22.75 -27.99 -6.03
C ALA A 382 21.54 -28.72 -5.44
N SER A 383 21.55 -30.03 -5.33
CA SER A 383 20.46 -30.81 -4.69
C SER A 383 20.34 -30.53 -3.19
N ALA A 384 21.47 -30.39 -2.48
CA ALA A 384 21.48 -30.04 -1.07
C ALA A 384 20.96 -28.60 -0.84
N VAL A 385 21.43 -27.64 -1.65
CA VAL A 385 20.93 -26.25 -1.61
C VAL A 385 19.43 -26.18 -1.87
N ALA A 386 18.94 -26.92 -2.87
CA ALA A 386 17.50 -26.95 -3.18
C ALA A 386 16.67 -27.57 -2.03
N ALA A 387 17.21 -28.55 -1.29
CA ALA A 387 16.55 -29.07 -0.11
C ALA A 387 16.49 -28.05 1.04
N LEU A 388 17.60 -27.35 1.30
CA LEU A 388 17.64 -26.25 2.28
C LEU A 388 16.68 -25.11 1.93
N GLU A 389 16.49 -24.83 0.63
CA GLU A 389 15.54 -23.81 0.16
C GLU A 389 14.10 -24.24 0.49
N VAL A 390 13.72 -25.51 0.36
CA VAL A 390 12.40 -26.01 0.79
C VAL A 390 12.19 -25.73 2.27
N ASP A 391 13.16 -26.08 3.13
CA ASP A 391 13.08 -25.84 4.57
C ASP A 391 12.98 -24.34 4.89
N ALA A 392 13.71 -23.51 4.15
CA ALA A 392 13.64 -22.05 4.28
C ALA A 392 12.25 -21.51 3.91
N ARG A 393 11.63 -22.02 2.82
CA ARG A 393 10.28 -21.61 2.40
C ARG A 393 9.20 -22.11 3.36
N GLU A 394 9.35 -23.29 3.96
CA GLU A 394 8.44 -23.75 5.00
C GLU A 394 8.47 -22.85 6.24
N ARG A 395 9.66 -22.41 6.66
CA ARG A 395 9.79 -21.43 7.74
C ARG A 395 9.18 -20.08 7.35
N ALA A 396 9.36 -19.63 6.10
CA ALA A 396 8.79 -18.38 5.60
C ALA A 396 7.25 -18.39 5.60
N VAL A 397 6.60 -19.52 5.28
CA VAL A 397 5.13 -19.65 5.40
C VAL A 397 4.68 -19.45 6.84
N LYS A 398 5.31 -20.16 7.80
CA LYS A 398 4.97 -20.03 9.22
C LYS A 398 5.22 -18.62 9.75
N GLN A 399 6.33 -18.00 9.34
CA GLN A 399 6.63 -16.63 9.69
C GLN A 399 5.57 -15.68 9.14
N ARG A 400 5.16 -15.84 7.86
CA ARG A 400 4.13 -15.00 7.24
C ARG A 400 2.76 -15.15 7.92
N GLU A 401 2.40 -16.36 8.38
CA GLU A 401 1.17 -16.59 9.16
C GLU A 401 1.22 -15.81 10.49
N MET A 402 2.34 -15.87 11.22
CA MET A 402 2.51 -15.08 12.46
C MET A 402 2.51 -13.56 12.21
N GLU A 403 3.14 -13.10 11.12
CA GLU A 403 3.13 -11.69 10.73
C GLU A 403 1.69 -11.21 10.45
N ILE A 404 0.92 -11.97 9.67
CA ILE A 404 -0.48 -11.66 9.35
C ILE A 404 -1.33 -11.58 10.62
N GLU A 405 -1.20 -12.54 11.52
CA GLU A 405 -1.92 -12.50 12.79
C GLU A 405 -1.56 -11.25 13.60
N SER A 406 -0.27 -10.92 13.67
CA SER A 406 0.21 -9.71 14.35
C SER A 406 -0.31 -8.42 13.70
N GLU A 407 -0.30 -8.34 12.35
CA GLU A 407 -0.82 -7.21 11.58
C GLU A 407 -2.32 -7.00 11.83
N VAL A 408 -3.13 -8.08 11.79
CA VAL A 408 -4.58 -7.99 12.05
C VAL A 408 -4.87 -7.52 13.47
N ARG A 409 -4.19 -8.11 14.47
CA ARG A 409 -4.33 -7.70 15.87
C ARG A 409 -3.88 -6.26 16.10
N ALA A 410 -2.83 -5.80 15.41
CA ALA A 410 -2.34 -4.43 15.50
C ALA A 410 -3.33 -3.44 14.87
N ALA A 411 -3.83 -3.74 13.67
CA ALA A 411 -4.81 -2.88 12.97
C ALA A 411 -6.11 -2.74 13.77
N LEU A 412 -6.61 -3.83 14.37
CA LEU A 412 -7.81 -3.78 15.20
C LEU A 412 -7.58 -2.93 16.46
N ARG A 413 -6.47 -3.15 17.19
CA ARG A 413 -6.14 -2.32 18.36
C ARG A 413 -6.00 -0.84 18.01
N GLU A 414 -5.40 -0.54 16.86
CA GLU A 414 -5.23 0.83 16.40
C GLU A 414 -6.58 1.49 16.09
N MET A 415 -7.47 0.78 15.39
CA MET A 415 -8.83 1.27 15.11
C MET A 415 -9.61 1.55 16.41
N GLU A 416 -9.57 0.62 17.39
CA GLU A 416 -10.23 0.82 18.69
C GLU A 416 -9.63 1.98 19.47
N ARG A 417 -8.30 2.11 19.46
CA ARG A 417 -7.59 3.21 20.09
C ARG A 417 -8.02 4.56 19.50
N ILE A 418 -8.06 4.66 18.16
CA ILE A 418 -8.46 5.90 17.48
C ILE A 418 -9.92 6.21 17.81
N ARG A 419 -10.84 5.23 17.77
CA ARG A 419 -12.24 5.41 18.11
C ARG A 419 -12.44 6.00 19.51
N LYS A 420 -11.79 5.39 20.50
CA LYS A 420 -11.84 5.90 21.89
C LYS A 420 -11.22 7.30 22.00
N SER A 421 -10.12 7.53 21.29
CA SER A 421 -9.47 8.85 21.30
C SER A 421 -10.34 9.93 20.66
N VAL A 422 -11.10 9.63 19.59
CA VAL A 422 -12.06 10.57 18.99
C VAL A 422 -13.16 10.92 19.98
N GLU A 423 -13.72 9.95 20.68
CA GLU A 423 -14.77 10.19 21.68
C GLU A 423 -14.28 11.11 22.81
N LEU A 424 -13.11 10.81 23.38
CA LEU A 424 -12.49 11.65 24.41
C LEU A 424 -12.15 13.06 23.89
N GLN A 425 -11.66 13.15 22.65
CA GLN A 425 -11.28 14.44 22.06
C GLN A 425 -12.50 15.30 21.73
N ARG A 426 -13.65 14.71 21.35
CA ARG A 426 -14.92 15.44 21.19
C ARG A 426 -15.33 16.11 22.52
N GLN A 427 -15.27 15.37 23.61
CA GLN A 427 -15.52 15.92 24.95
C GLN A 427 -14.50 16.99 25.30
N GLY A 428 -13.21 16.77 24.95
CA GLY A 428 -12.14 17.76 25.17
C GLY A 428 -12.38 19.08 24.42
N VAL A 429 -12.86 19.02 23.19
CA VAL A 429 -13.22 20.23 22.40
C VAL A 429 -14.35 20.99 23.04
N GLU A 430 -15.40 20.29 23.54
CA GLU A 430 -16.50 20.95 24.22
C GLU A 430 -16.07 21.64 25.52
N ILE A 431 -15.28 20.94 26.35
CA ILE A 431 -14.72 21.52 27.59
C ILE A 431 -13.84 22.73 27.28
N ALA A 432 -12.95 22.63 26.29
CA ALA A 432 -12.07 23.75 25.90
C ALA A 432 -12.88 24.94 25.34
N ALA A 433 -13.97 24.70 24.62
CA ALA A 433 -14.87 25.75 24.15
C ALA A 433 -15.58 26.46 25.31
N GLN A 434 -16.02 25.69 26.32
CA GLN A 434 -16.63 26.26 27.54
C GLN A 434 -15.59 27.04 28.34
N GLN A 435 -14.37 26.53 28.53
CA GLN A 435 -13.27 27.22 29.18
C GLN A 435 -12.99 28.56 28.51
N ARG A 436 -12.87 28.57 27.19
CA ARG A 436 -12.67 29.80 26.43
C ARG A 436 -13.80 30.80 26.63
N ARG A 437 -15.06 30.35 26.54
CA ARG A 437 -16.24 31.24 26.79
C ARG A 437 -16.15 31.89 28.17
N LEU A 438 -15.86 31.10 29.20
CA LEU A 438 -15.74 31.59 30.56
C LEU A 438 -14.56 32.57 30.72
N ALA A 439 -13.39 32.26 30.14
CA ALA A 439 -12.21 33.13 30.18
C ALA A 439 -12.51 34.51 29.54
N VAL A 440 -13.16 34.53 28.37
CA VAL A 440 -13.57 35.78 27.69
C VAL A 440 -14.56 36.58 28.55
N LEU A 441 -15.59 35.95 29.13
CA LEU A 441 -16.55 36.65 30.01
C LEU A 441 -15.92 37.23 31.24
N ARG A 442 -15.01 36.49 31.92
CA ARG A 442 -14.26 36.98 33.06
C ARG A 442 -13.33 38.12 32.68
N TYR A 443 -12.65 38.04 31.54
CA TYR A 443 -11.81 39.10 31.02
C TYR A 443 -12.61 40.37 30.72
N GLN A 444 -13.78 40.27 30.13
CA GLN A 444 -14.66 41.39 29.86
C GLN A 444 -15.06 42.14 31.15
N ARG A 445 -15.29 41.38 32.23
CA ARG A 445 -15.62 41.94 33.57
C ARG A 445 -14.43 42.38 34.39
N GLY A 446 -13.20 42.27 33.85
CA GLY A 446 -11.97 42.62 34.59
C GLY A 446 -11.56 41.60 35.69
N LEU A 447 -12.15 40.39 35.67
CA LEU A 447 -11.92 39.32 36.65
C LEU A 447 -10.89 38.28 36.20
N ALA A 448 -10.36 38.41 35.01
CA ALA A 448 -9.31 37.57 34.43
C ALA A 448 -8.33 38.40 33.60
N SER A 449 -7.13 37.88 33.43
CA SER A 449 -6.10 38.51 32.60
C SER A 449 -6.27 38.12 31.11
N ASN A 450 -5.59 38.86 30.22
CA ASN A 450 -5.52 38.43 28.82
C ASN A 450 -4.81 37.09 28.63
N PHE A 451 -3.91 36.73 29.56
CA PHE A 451 -3.23 35.43 29.57
C PHE A 451 -4.22 34.27 29.67
N ASP A 452 -5.23 34.39 30.55
CA ASP A 452 -6.26 33.35 30.73
C ASP A 452 -7.05 33.13 29.43
N VAL A 453 -7.31 34.21 28.65
CA VAL A 453 -8.00 34.12 27.33
C VAL A 453 -7.09 33.49 26.28
N VAL A 454 -5.82 33.87 26.24
CA VAL A 454 -4.83 33.31 25.30
C VAL A 454 -4.62 31.83 25.57
N ASP A 455 -4.49 31.43 26.84
CA ASP A 455 -4.31 30.02 27.25
C ASP A 455 -5.53 29.18 26.87
N ALA A 456 -6.74 29.66 27.17
CA ALA A 456 -7.98 28.99 26.80
C ALA A 456 -8.19 28.87 25.27
N GLU A 457 -7.79 29.91 24.51
CA GLU A 457 -7.82 29.89 23.05
C GLU A 457 -6.83 28.85 22.48
N SER A 458 -5.61 28.82 22.99
CA SER A 458 -4.60 27.85 22.58
C SER A 458 -5.04 26.41 22.87
N SER A 459 -5.67 26.18 24.03
CA SER A 459 -6.25 24.90 24.41
C SER A 459 -7.35 24.45 23.42
N LEU A 460 -8.25 25.37 23.02
CA LEU A 460 -9.31 25.06 22.06
C LEU A 460 -8.76 24.76 20.66
N VAL A 461 -7.80 25.55 20.17
CA VAL A 461 -7.14 25.32 18.87
C VAL A 461 -6.46 23.95 18.85
N LEU A 462 -5.72 23.61 19.91
CA LEU A 462 -5.07 22.30 20.03
C LEU A 462 -6.10 21.15 20.04
N ALA A 463 -7.18 21.28 20.84
CA ALA A 463 -8.23 20.28 20.91
C ALA A 463 -8.91 20.06 19.56
N ARG A 464 -9.27 21.12 18.83
CA ARG A 464 -9.87 21.04 17.50
C ARG A 464 -8.93 20.42 16.48
N SER A 465 -7.68 20.86 16.43
CA SER A 465 -6.67 20.31 15.51
C SER A 465 -6.44 18.81 15.75
N SER A 466 -6.38 18.40 17.02
CA SER A 466 -6.26 16.97 17.38
C SER A 466 -7.47 16.16 16.96
N LEU A 467 -8.69 16.69 17.11
CA LEU A 467 -9.90 16.03 16.68
C LEU A 467 -9.93 15.82 15.16
N VAL A 468 -9.60 16.83 14.36
CA VAL A 468 -9.51 16.73 12.89
C VAL A 468 -8.52 15.65 12.47
N SER A 469 -7.33 15.62 13.09
CA SER A 469 -6.32 14.60 12.83
C SER A 469 -6.81 13.19 13.16
N LEU A 470 -7.49 13.01 14.30
CA LEU A 470 -8.02 11.71 14.72
C LEU A 470 -9.15 11.22 13.80
N LEU A 471 -10.06 12.09 13.36
CA LEU A 471 -11.13 11.74 12.43
C LEU A 471 -10.58 11.31 11.07
N THR A 472 -9.56 12.01 10.58
CA THR A 472 -8.85 11.62 9.36
C THR A 472 -8.20 10.25 9.52
N SER A 473 -7.47 10.05 10.63
CA SER A 473 -6.82 8.77 10.94
C SER A 473 -7.82 7.62 11.05
N TYR A 474 -9.01 7.86 11.57
CA TYR A 474 -10.07 6.84 11.67
C TYR A 474 -10.52 6.36 10.28
N ASN A 475 -10.80 7.28 9.35
CA ASN A 475 -11.24 6.93 8.00
C ASN A 475 -10.19 6.11 7.25
N VAL A 476 -8.91 6.44 7.41
CA VAL A 476 -7.80 5.68 6.83
C VAL A 476 -7.65 4.32 7.50
N ALA A 477 -7.68 4.27 8.85
CA ALA A 477 -7.52 3.03 9.61
C ALA A 477 -8.64 2.01 9.30
N ARG A 478 -9.86 2.47 9.04
CA ARG A 478 -10.98 1.60 8.63
C ARG A 478 -10.70 0.89 7.31
N LEU A 479 -10.20 1.62 6.31
CA LEU A 479 -9.85 1.03 5.01
C LEU A 479 -8.63 0.13 5.13
N GLU A 480 -7.66 0.53 5.95
CA GLU A 480 -6.45 -0.27 6.21
C GLU A 480 -6.80 -1.58 6.92
N LEU A 481 -7.75 -1.59 7.87
CA LEU A 481 -8.23 -2.82 8.50
C LEU A 481 -8.83 -3.76 7.46
N LYS A 482 -9.67 -3.27 6.54
CA LYS A 482 -10.21 -4.08 5.43
C LYS A 482 -9.10 -4.67 4.56
N ARG A 483 -8.07 -3.88 4.25
CA ARG A 483 -6.89 -4.35 3.50
C ARG A 483 -6.13 -5.44 4.25
N VAL A 484 -5.86 -5.23 5.54
CA VAL A 484 -5.11 -6.17 6.38
C VAL A 484 -5.87 -7.48 6.60
N VAL A 485 -7.19 -7.44 6.72
CA VAL A 485 -8.06 -8.63 6.79
C VAL A 485 -8.21 -9.31 5.40
N GLY A 486 -7.83 -8.62 4.31
CA GLY A 486 -7.96 -9.13 2.95
C GLY A 486 -9.39 -9.08 2.40
N SER A 487 -10.25 -8.26 3.01
CA SER A 487 -11.65 -8.05 2.58
C SER A 487 -11.83 -6.82 1.69
N LEU A 488 -10.75 -6.08 1.40
CA LEU A 488 -10.79 -4.90 0.56
C LEU A 488 -10.90 -5.29 -0.92
N ASP A 489 -12.09 -5.15 -1.48
CA ASP A 489 -12.37 -5.21 -2.90
C ASP A 489 -12.51 -3.77 -3.41
N VAL A 490 -11.48 -3.29 -4.13
CA VAL A 490 -11.41 -1.89 -4.57
C VAL A 490 -12.56 -1.53 -5.49
N ASP A 491 -12.98 -2.45 -6.38
CA ASP A 491 -14.05 -2.19 -7.33
C ASP A 491 -15.41 -2.07 -6.62
N LYS A 492 -15.66 -2.86 -5.58
CA LYS A 492 -16.91 -2.79 -4.81
C LYS A 492 -16.92 -1.62 -3.81
N GLU A 493 -15.81 -1.38 -3.13
CA GLU A 493 -15.73 -0.31 -2.12
C GLU A 493 -15.91 1.08 -2.71
N PHE A 494 -15.48 1.29 -3.96
CA PHE A 494 -15.54 2.57 -4.66
C PHE A 494 -16.50 2.59 -5.86
N ALA A 495 -17.26 1.52 -6.11
CA ALA A 495 -18.29 1.48 -7.15
C ALA A 495 -19.60 2.16 -6.71
N GLU A 496 -19.91 2.11 -5.42
CA GLU A 496 -21.07 2.76 -4.82
C GLU A 496 -20.60 4.09 -4.21
N GLY A 497 -21.27 5.19 -4.57
CA GLY A 497 -21.16 6.43 -3.80
C GLY A 497 -21.41 6.17 -2.32
N PRO A 498 -21.10 7.10 -1.40
CA PRO A 498 -21.22 6.88 0.02
C PRO A 498 -22.61 6.30 0.33
N PRO A 499 -22.71 5.30 1.25
CA PRO A 499 -23.99 4.67 1.55
C PRO A 499 -25.00 5.78 1.86
N GLU A 500 -26.02 5.82 1.06
CA GLU A 500 -27.17 6.73 1.19
C GLU A 500 -27.64 6.65 2.64
N ALA A 501 -27.59 7.77 3.35
CA ALA A 501 -28.11 7.84 4.71
C ALA A 501 -29.52 7.28 4.69
N ALA A 502 -29.78 6.23 5.48
CA ALA A 502 -31.06 5.54 5.54
C ALA A 502 -32.19 6.58 5.63
N PRO A 503 -33.18 6.57 4.73
CA PRO A 503 -34.33 7.47 4.82
C PRO A 503 -35.21 7.00 5.98
N GLY A 504 -35.24 7.78 7.05
CA GLY A 504 -36.17 7.46 8.11
C GLY A 504 -35.90 8.09 9.46
N ALA A 505 -36.18 9.38 9.55
CA ALA A 505 -36.89 9.98 10.70
C ALA A 505 -37.11 11.47 10.41
N ALA A 506 -38.25 11.76 9.84
CA ALA A 506 -38.95 13.05 9.96
C ALA A 506 -40.18 12.80 10.83
N PRO A 507 -40.79 13.83 11.39
CA PRO A 507 -40.32 15.09 11.97
C PRO A 507 -40.30 15.08 13.49
#